data_34cd9089de5bcaac8155702644f3b84f
#
_entry.id   34cd9089de5bcaac8155702644f3b84f
#
_cell.length_a   1.000
_cell.length_b   1.000
_cell.length_c   1.000
_cell.angle_alpha   90.00
_cell.angle_beta   90.00
_cell.angle_gamma   90.00
#
_symmetry.space_group_name_H-M   'P 1'
#
loop_
_entity.id
_entity.type
_entity.pdbx_description
1 polymer ?
#
loop_
_entity_poly.entity_id
_entity_poly.type
_entity_poly.pdbx_seq_one_letter_code
_entity_poly.pdbx_strand_id
1 'polypeptide(L)'
;CHNKENGGYVDFGLFRKQSADNNFSADAEQLSVDVLPTQTFYSFRCGPVILDVIFTSPLLADDLDLVSTPISYITYQVRPQDGKSHEVQVYFEASPQLAVHEDNQPVVYDRELKNGISYLRTGTVNQPILERKGDGVRIDWGYAYLAAPRTADREMSLGEYFQVKRHFIQNGHLPVSAAPDTLERNMLKEMNVLAYCDRMGKVGAEGKSGYVMLGYDDIYAIEYFYEPVLAYWKHQGKVDIYQAFERAVRDYERIMNRCGTFDVQLMEEAEKAGGKEYAELCALAYRQAIAAHKLLEDKRGNLLFLSKENHSNGCINTVDITYPSSPLFLIYNP
;
A
#
# COMPACT_ATOMS: atom_id res chain seq x y z
N CYS A 1 -4.07 -8.70 -12.31
CA CYS A 1 -5.21 -8.63 -13.24
C CYS A 1 -4.73 -8.95 -14.65
N HIS A 2 -5.44 -9.88 -15.33
CA HIS A 2 -5.13 -10.20 -16.72
C HIS A 2 -5.92 -9.26 -17.63
N ASN A 3 -5.23 -8.52 -18.49
CA ASN A 3 -5.88 -7.94 -19.65
C ASN A 3 -5.67 -8.88 -20.84
N LYS A 4 -6.74 -9.54 -21.29
CA LYS A 4 -6.70 -10.53 -22.38
C LYS A 4 -6.58 -9.93 -23.77
N GLU A 5 -6.79 -8.65 -23.96
CA GLU A 5 -6.89 -8.06 -25.31
C GLU A 5 -5.57 -7.91 -26.04
N ASN A 6 -4.41 -7.94 -25.37
CA ASN A 6 -3.11 -7.80 -26.01
C ASN A 6 -2.03 -8.77 -25.50
N GLY A 7 -2.37 -9.85 -24.81
CA GLY A 7 -1.39 -10.85 -24.36
C GLY A 7 -0.38 -10.36 -23.32
N GLY A 8 -0.62 -9.21 -22.70
CA GLY A 8 0.24 -8.64 -21.68
C GLY A 8 -0.31 -8.87 -20.26
N TYR A 9 0.56 -9.21 -19.34
CA TYR A 9 0.25 -9.21 -17.91
C TYR A 9 0.32 -7.79 -17.40
N VAL A 10 -0.74 -7.29 -16.77
CA VAL A 10 -0.70 -6.09 -15.93
C VAL A 10 -0.53 -6.60 -14.51
N ASP A 11 0.68 -6.60 -14.00
CA ASP A 11 0.92 -6.78 -12.58
C ASP A 11 0.42 -5.55 -11.82
N PHE A 12 -0.03 -5.77 -10.59
CA PHE A 12 -0.58 -4.78 -9.68
C PHE A 12 0.30 -3.52 -9.67
N GLY A 13 -0.16 -2.44 -10.32
CA GLY A 13 0.51 -1.16 -10.32
C GLY A 13 1.81 -1.06 -11.11
N LEU A 14 2.25 -2.12 -11.80
CA LEU A 14 3.43 -2.09 -12.64
C LEU A 14 3.05 -2.11 -14.11
N PHE A 15 3.17 -0.97 -14.79
CA PHE A 15 3.16 -0.92 -16.22
C PHE A 15 4.48 -1.48 -16.77
N ARG A 16 4.50 -2.74 -17.20
CA ARG A 16 5.46 -3.18 -18.20
C ARG A 16 4.94 -2.78 -19.58
N LYS A 17 5.27 -1.60 -20.04
CA LYS A 17 5.16 -1.32 -21.47
C LYS A 17 6.23 -2.16 -22.15
N GLN A 18 5.84 -3.20 -22.87
CA GLN A 18 6.72 -3.94 -23.78
C GLN A 18 7.13 -3.01 -24.95
N SER A 19 8.09 -2.17 -24.74
CA SER A 19 8.80 -1.53 -25.85
C SER A 19 10.28 -1.89 -25.75
N ALA A 20 10.96 -1.98 -26.88
CA ALA A 20 12.38 -2.25 -26.96
C ALA A 20 13.26 -1.27 -26.15
N ASP A 21 12.69 -0.15 -25.72
CA ASP A 21 13.34 0.88 -24.90
C ASP A 21 13.26 0.62 -23.38
N ASN A 22 12.63 -0.48 -22.93
CA ASN A 22 12.40 -0.76 -21.50
C ASN A 22 13.48 -1.65 -20.86
N ASN A 23 14.56 -1.96 -21.50
CA ASN A 23 15.71 -2.66 -20.90
C ASN A 23 16.55 -1.70 -20.05
N PHE A 24 15.94 -1.10 -19.03
CA PHE A 24 16.66 -0.24 -18.09
C PHE A 24 17.58 -1.01 -17.15
N SER A 25 17.25 -2.27 -16.85
CA SER A 25 17.99 -3.08 -15.88
C SER A 25 17.72 -4.57 -16.11
N ALA A 26 18.58 -5.42 -15.58
CA ALA A 26 18.30 -6.85 -15.47
C ALA A 26 17.15 -7.09 -14.49
N ASP A 27 16.32 -8.08 -14.78
CA ASP A 27 15.28 -8.51 -13.87
C ASP A 27 15.90 -9.18 -12.62
N ALA A 28 15.36 -8.89 -11.44
CA ALA A 28 15.70 -9.62 -10.24
C ALA A 28 15.08 -11.02 -10.26
N GLU A 29 15.81 -12.01 -9.75
CA GLU A 29 15.30 -13.37 -9.60
C GLU A 29 14.50 -13.46 -8.29
N GLN A 30 13.20 -13.77 -8.35
CA GLN A 30 12.41 -14.07 -7.18
C GLN A 30 12.81 -15.45 -6.62
N LEU A 31 13.28 -15.48 -5.38
CA LEU A 31 13.71 -16.69 -4.69
C LEU A 31 12.57 -17.33 -3.89
N SER A 32 11.77 -16.52 -3.21
CA SER A 32 10.63 -16.99 -2.42
C SER A 32 9.51 -15.97 -2.32
N VAL A 33 8.34 -16.44 -1.97
CA VAL A 33 7.19 -15.67 -1.50
C VAL A 33 6.47 -16.45 -0.41
N ASP A 34 6.20 -15.79 0.72
CA ASP A 34 5.40 -16.32 1.82
C ASP A 34 4.26 -15.35 2.12
N VAL A 35 3.03 -15.85 2.10
CA VAL A 35 1.82 -15.05 2.32
C VAL A 35 1.22 -15.42 3.67
N LEU A 36 1.31 -14.48 4.62
CA LEU A 36 0.80 -14.60 5.98
C LEU A 36 -0.42 -13.69 6.21
N PRO A 37 -1.14 -13.82 7.31
CA PRO A 37 -2.36 -13.05 7.58
C PRO A 37 -2.20 -11.52 7.46
N THR A 38 -1.11 -10.96 7.98
CA THR A 38 -0.87 -9.51 7.96
C THR A 38 0.32 -9.10 7.10
N GLN A 39 1.20 -10.05 6.75
CA GLN A 39 2.46 -9.78 6.06
C GLN A 39 2.61 -10.66 4.82
N THR A 40 3.32 -10.14 3.81
CA THR A 40 3.80 -10.92 2.66
C THR A 40 5.29 -10.69 2.50
N PHE A 41 6.05 -11.77 2.55
CA PHE A 41 7.51 -11.76 2.45
C PHE A 41 7.94 -12.16 1.05
N TYR A 42 8.77 -11.36 0.43
CA TYR A 42 9.45 -11.68 -0.82
C TYR A 42 10.94 -11.66 -0.61
N SER A 43 11.65 -12.58 -1.26
CA SER A 43 13.10 -12.54 -1.36
C SER A 43 13.53 -12.55 -2.83
N PHE A 44 14.42 -11.63 -3.18
CA PHE A 44 14.93 -11.46 -4.54
C PHE A 44 16.45 -11.49 -4.56
N ARG A 45 17.01 -12.14 -5.60
CA ARG A 45 18.42 -12.01 -5.94
C ARG A 45 18.60 -10.86 -6.94
N CYS A 46 19.32 -9.82 -6.52
CA CYS A 46 19.61 -8.64 -7.32
C CYS A 46 21.12 -8.57 -7.57
N GLY A 47 21.63 -9.36 -8.51
CA GLY A 47 23.08 -9.49 -8.74
C GLY A 47 23.80 -10.02 -7.48
N PRO A 48 24.77 -9.26 -6.89
CA PRO A 48 25.54 -9.71 -5.73
C PRO A 48 24.82 -9.51 -4.37
N VAL A 49 23.60 -8.98 -4.36
CA VAL A 49 22.86 -8.73 -3.13
C VAL A 49 21.51 -9.46 -3.12
N ILE A 50 21.02 -9.75 -1.94
CA ILE A 50 19.66 -10.22 -1.68
C ILE A 50 18.86 -9.01 -1.21
N LEU A 51 17.68 -8.83 -1.79
CA LEU A 51 16.66 -7.88 -1.38
C LEU A 51 15.47 -8.65 -0.82
N ASP A 52 15.23 -8.53 0.48
CA ASP A 52 14.03 -9.01 1.11
C ASP A 52 13.03 -7.85 1.24
N VAL A 53 11.79 -8.08 0.83
CA VAL A 53 10.71 -7.07 0.85
C VAL A 53 9.52 -7.63 1.62
N ILE A 54 9.02 -6.87 2.58
CA ILE A 54 7.87 -7.24 3.42
C ILE A 54 6.78 -6.21 3.24
N PHE A 55 5.65 -6.63 2.67
CA PHE A 55 4.42 -5.84 2.65
C PHE A 55 3.63 -6.14 3.91
N THR A 56 3.42 -5.14 4.77
CA THR A 56 2.66 -5.28 6.00
C THR A 56 1.43 -4.39 5.96
N SER A 57 0.25 -4.99 6.08
CA SER A 57 -1.01 -4.31 6.39
C SER A 57 -1.43 -4.75 7.79
N PRO A 58 -1.45 -3.87 8.81
CA PRO A 58 -1.70 -4.26 10.20
C PRO A 58 -3.17 -4.60 10.45
N LEU A 59 -3.63 -5.71 9.89
CA LEU A 59 -5.02 -6.18 9.95
C LEU A 59 -5.30 -6.91 11.29
N LEU A 60 -5.01 -6.24 12.42
CA LEU A 60 -5.15 -6.79 13.76
C LEU A 60 -6.53 -6.46 14.32
N ALA A 61 -7.46 -7.43 14.28
CA ALA A 61 -8.86 -7.25 14.66
C ALA A 61 -9.07 -6.91 16.15
N ASP A 62 -8.09 -7.17 17.01
CA ASP A 62 -8.08 -6.82 18.43
C ASP A 62 -7.76 -5.34 18.71
N ASP A 63 -7.38 -4.57 17.68
CA ASP A 63 -7.01 -3.15 17.78
C ASP A 63 -7.78 -2.32 16.73
N LEU A 64 -8.92 -1.77 17.16
CA LEU A 64 -9.83 -1.06 16.27
C LEU A 64 -9.21 0.17 15.60
N ASP A 65 -8.32 0.87 16.29
CA ASP A 65 -7.59 1.99 15.71
C ASP A 65 -6.64 1.52 14.62
N LEU A 66 -5.89 0.47 14.89
CA LEU A 66 -4.88 -0.03 13.97
C LEU A 66 -5.51 -0.69 12.73
N VAL A 67 -6.51 -1.56 12.92
CA VAL A 67 -7.18 -2.26 11.81
C VAL A 67 -7.95 -1.31 10.89
N SER A 68 -8.41 -0.17 11.40
CA SER A 68 -9.12 0.83 10.61
C SER A 68 -8.20 1.84 9.94
N THR A 69 -6.96 2.00 10.42
CA THR A 69 -6.00 2.96 9.88
C THR A 69 -5.51 2.51 8.49
N PRO A 70 -5.73 3.30 7.43
CA PRO A 70 -5.47 2.90 6.06
C PRO A 70 -4.00 3.13 5.66
N ILE A 71 -3.06 2.59 6.43
CA ILE A 71 -1.61 2.71 6.21
C ILE A 71 -0.99 1.32 6.19
N SER A 72 -0.29 1.02 5.08
CA SER A 72 0.51 -0.18 4.90
C SER A 72 1.98 0.17 4.79
N TYR A 73 2.84 -0.76 5.19
CA TYR A 73 4.29 -0.60 5.15
C TYR A 73 4.90 -1.48 4.08
N ILE A 74 5.90 -0.95 3.40
CA ILE A 74 6.81 -1.69 2.53
C ILE A 74 8.19 -1.61 3.18
N THR A 75 8.53 -2.65 3.95
CA THR A 75 9.83 -2.79 4.58
C THR A 75 10.77 -3.52 3.64
N TYR A 76 12.01 -3.10 3.55
CA TYR A 76 13.03 -3.75 2.75
C TYR A 76 14.32 -3.93 3.54
N GLN A 77 14.99 -5.03 3.29
CA GLN A 77 16.31 -5.33 3.82
C GLN A 77 17.22 -5.77 2.68
N VAL A 78 18.44 -5.24 2.65
CA VAL A 78 19.46 -5.61 1.67
C VAL A 78 20.65 -6.20 2.39
N ARG A 79 21.16 -7.33 1.87
CA ARG A 79 22.36 -7.99 2.38
C ARG A 79 23.19 -8.55 1.24
N PRO A 80 24.53 -8.49 1.29
CA PRO A 80 25.38 -9.12 0.29
C PRO A 80 25.35 -10.64 0.41
N GLN A 81 25.51 -11.35 -0.72
CA GLN A 81 25.63 -12.81 -0.74
C GLN A 81 27.05 -13.32 -1.09
N ASP A 82 27.96 -12.43 -1.45
CA ASP A 82 29.33 -12.76 -1.87
C ASP A 82 30.40 -12.38 -0.81
N GLY A 83 29.95 -11.93 0.36
CA GLY A 83 30.83 -11.53 1.46
C GLY A 83 31.54 -10.18 1.26
N LYS A 84 31.20 -9.43 0.22
CA LYS A 84 31.75 -8.11 -0.06
C LYS A 84 30.74 -7.01 0.24
N SER A 85 31.20 -5.76 0.37
CA SER A 85 30.32 -4.61 0.47
C SER A 85 29.94 -4.09 -0.92
N HIS A 86 28.67 -3.71 -1.09
CA HIS A 86 28.14 -3.17 -2.33
C HIS A 86 27.48 -1.82 -2.09
N GLU A 87 27.61 -0.92 -3.06
CA GLU A 87 26.88 0.35 -3.08
C GLU A 87 25.45 0.07 -3.55
N VAL A 88 24.45 0.41 -2.70
CA VAL A 88 23.06 0.05 -2.95
C VAL A 88 22.15 1.27 -2.83
N GLN A 89 21.21 1.37 -3.77
CA GLN A 89 20.05 2.26 -3.70
C GLN A 89 18.77 1.44 -3.89
N VAL A 90 17.76 1.73 -3.09
CA VAL A 90 16.44 1.13 -3.21
C VAL A 90 15.49 2.17 -3.80
N TYR A 91 14.83 1.82 -4.90
CA TYR A 91 13.83 2.65 -5.56
C TYR A 91 12.44 2.03 -5.41
N PHE A 92 11.45 2.86 -5.11
CA PHE A 92 10.05 2.48 -5.09
C PHE A 92 9.21 3.58 -5.75
N GLU A 93 8.17 3.18 -6.46
CA GLU A 93 7.23 4.13 -7.07
C GLU A 93 5.79 3.66 -6.92
N ALA A 94 4.87 4.62 -6.83
CA ALA A 94 3.44 4.40 -6.84
C ALA A 94 2.78 5.22 -7.97
N SER A 95 1.83 4.60 -8.63
CA SER A 95 1.05 5.20 -9.72
C SER A 95 -0.19 5.92 -9.19
N PRO A 96 -0.67 6.99 -9.83
CA PRO A 96 -1.93 7.65 -9.51
C PRO A 96 -3.15 6.75 -9.75
N GLN A 97 -3.01 5.63 -10.43
CA GLN A 97 -4.07 4.64 -10.63
C GLN A 97 -4.66 4.08 -9.33
N LEU A 98 -3.95 4.24 -8.21
CA LEU A 98 -4.46 3.92 -6.87
C LEU A 98 -5.65 4.81 -6.45
N ALA A 99 -5.86 5.95 -7.09
CA ALA A 99 -6.82 6.96 -6.69
C ALA A 99 -7.77 7.42 -7.80
N VAL A 100 -7.92 6.63 -8.87
CA VAL A 100 -8.81 6.93 -10.00
C VAL A 100 -9.70 5.75 -10.34
N HIS A 101 -10.86 6.03 -10.86
CA HIS A 101 -11.74 5.03 -11.44
C HIS A 101 -11.32 4.66 -12.87
N GLU A 102 -10.97 5.66 -13.68
CA GLU A 102 -10.51 5.50 -15.06
C GLU A 102 -9.22 6.29 -15.30
N ASP A 103 -8.36 5.76 -16.18
CA ASP A 103 -7.06 6.34 -16.50
C ASP A 103 -7.13 7.71 -17.20
N ASN A 104 -8.30 8.11 -17.69
CA ASN A 104 -8.52 9.42 -18.32
C ASN A 104 -8.86 10.54 -17.33
N GLN A 105 -9.09 10.22 -16.05
CA GLN A 105 -9.40 11.23 -15.05
C GLN A 105 -8.19 12.14 -14.78
N PRO A 106 -8.38 13.46 -14.78
CA PRO A 106 -7.31 14.37 -14.37
C PRO A 106 -7.02 14.20 -12.88
N VAL A 107 -5.73 14.20 -12.53
CA VAL A 107 -5.24 14.01 -11.17
C VAL A 107 -4.38 15.18 -10.72
N VAL A 108 -4.39 15.42 -9.43
CA VAL A 108 -3.51 16.36 -8.74
C VAL A 108 -2.39 15.60 -8.05
N TYR A 109 -1.21 16.19 -8.00
CA TYR A 109 -0.04 15.71 -7.27
C TYR A 109 0.46 16.80 -6.35
N ASP A 110 0.70 16.45 -5.09
CA ASP A 110 1.29 17.35 -4.11
C ASP A 110 2.51 16.72 -3.45
N ARG A 111 3.42 17.58 -3.00
CA ARG A 111 4.56 17.23 -2.18
C ARG A 111 4.55 18.08 -0.91
N GLU A 112 4.72 17.44 0.23
CA GLU A 112 4.72 18.10 1.52
C GLU A 112 5.78 17.51 2.46
N LEU A 113 6.27 18.34 3.37
CA LEU A 113 7.10 17.93 4.50
C LEU A 113 6.42 18.41 5.78
N LYS A 114 6.05 17.47 6.64
CA LYS A 114 5.36 17.77 7.90
C LYS A 114 5.88 16.86 9.00
N ASN A 115 6.27 17.45 10.14
CA ASN A 115 6.70 16.73 11.35
C ASN A 115 7.79 15.66 11.10
N GLY A 116 8.76 15.98 10.23
CA GLY A 116 9.86 15.07 9.92
C GLY A 116 9.52 13.91 8.99
N ILE A 117 8.34 13.91 8.38
CA ILE A 117 7.89 12.94 7.39
C ILE A 117 7.70 13.65 6.06
N SER A 118 8.26 13.08 5.00
CA SER A 118 8.05 13.52 3.61
C SER A 118 6.86 12.79 3.02
N TYR A 119 6.00 13.52 2.31
CA TYR A 119 4.78 13.01 1.68
C TYR A 119 4.74 13.37 0.21
N LEU A 120 4.31 12.42 -0.60
CA LEU A 120 3.75 12.64 -1.92
C LEU A 120 2.31 12.15 -1.91
N ARG A 121 1.40 12.90 -2.53
CA ARG A 121 0.01 12.47 -2.64
C ARG A 121 -0.54 12.68 -4.05
N THR A 122 -1.56 11.90 -4.39
CA THR A 122 -2.33 12.05 -5.63
C THR A 122 -3.79 11.71 -5.41
N GLY A 123 -4.66 12.30 -6.19
CA GLY A 123 -6.10 12.04 -6.21
C GLY A 123 -6.72 12.71 -7.43
N THR A 124 -7.99 12.45 -7.71
CA THR A 124 -8.70 13.14 -8.82
C THR A 124 -8.88 14.63 -8.53
N VAL A 125 -8.86 15.43 -9.56
CA VAL A 125 -9.12 16.88 -9.43
C VAL A 125 -10.55 17.15 -8.93
N ASN A 126 -11.53 16.41 -9.45
CA ASN A 126 -12.96 16.70 -9.19
C ASN A 126 -13.47 16.15 -7.86
N GLN A 127 -12.80 15.15 -7.26
CA GLN A 127 -13.19 14.54 -5.99
C GLN A 127 -14.69 14.21 -5.89
N PRO A 128 -15.25 13.30 -6.72
CA PRO A 128 -16.66 12.95 -6.70
C PRO A 128 -17.01 12.05 -5.53
N ILE A 129 -17.04 12.62 -4.33
CA ILE A 129 -17.16 11.90 -3.05
C ILE A 129 -18.47 11.13 -2.98
N LEU A 130 -18.39 9.77 -2.93
CA LEU A 130 -19.54 8.87 -2.82
C LEU A 130 -20.57 8.97 -3.97
N GLU A 131 -20.21 9.54 -5.11
CA GLU A 131 -21.16 9.81 -6.20
C GLU A 131 -21.38 8.60 -7.13
N ARG A 132 -20.40 7.69 -7.21
CA ARG A 132 -20.47 6.56 -8.15
C ARG A 132 -21.35 5.44 -7.63
N LYS A 133 -22.14 4.88 -8.56
CA LYS A 133 -23.03 3.73 -8.32
C LYS A 133 -22.91 2.74 -9.47
N GLY A 134 -23.30 1.50 -9.23
CA GLY A 134 -23.33 0.43 -10.23
C GLY A 134 -22.11 -0.50 -10.16
N ASP A 135 -21.85 -1.18 -11.26
CA ASP A 135 -20.83 -2.23 -11.37
C ASP A 135 -19.48 -1.66 -11.83
N GLY A 136 -18.40 -2.38 -11.54
CA GLY A 136 -17.05 -2.04 -11.97
C GLY A 136 -16.51 -0.75 -11.35
N VAL A 137 -17.01 -0.34 -10.19
CA VAL A 137 -16.69 0.94 -9.55
C VAL A 137 -15.39 0.82 -8.74
N ARG A 138 -14.46 1.76 -8.99
CA ARG A 138 -13.28 2.01 -8.14
C ARG A 138 -13.44 3.34 -7.43
N ILE A 139 -12.75 3.49 -6.31
CA ILE A 139 -12.69 4.77 -5.61
C ILE A 139 -11.96 5.81 -6.46
N ASP A 140 -12.57 6.99 -6.63
CA ASP A 140 -12.00 8.13 -7.34
C ASP A 140 -12.18 9.45 -6.57
N TRP A 141 -12.35 9.35 -5.27
CA TRP A 141 -12.29 10.46 -4.32
C TRP A 141 -11.30 10.12 -3.21
N GLY A 142 -10.86 11.13 -2.48
CA GLY A 142 -9.78 10.99 -1.51
C GLY A 142 -8.41 11.02 -2.17
N TYR A 143 -7.39 10.65 -1.41
CA TYR A 143 -6.00 10.77 -1.81
C TYR A 143 -5.18 9.55 -1.42
N ALA A 144 -4.40 9.05 -2.38
CA ALA A 144 -3.33 8.08 -2.11
C ALA A 144 -2.06 8.83 -1.71
N TYR A 145 -1.37 8.30 -0.71
CA TYR A 145 -0.13 8.86 -0.16
C TYR A 145 1.02 7.86 -0.26
N LEU A 146 2.19 8.37 -0.61
CA LEU A 146 3.48 7.74 -0.39
C LEU A 146 4.21 8.56 0.66
N ALA A 147 4.63 7.95 1.78
CA ALA A 147 5.25 8.68 2.89
C ALA A 147 6.45 7.93 3.45
N ALA A 148 7.46 8.69 3.90
CA ALA A 148 8.64 8.14 4.57
C ALA A 148 9.21 9.11 5.61
N PRO A 149 9.80 8.62 6.71
CA PRO A 149 10.59 9.45 7.60
C PRO A 149 11.73 10.12 6.83
N ARG A 150 11.87 11.44 6.98
CA ARG A 150 12.91 12.21 6.30
C ARG A 150 14.27 11.91 6.88
N THR A 151 15.22 11.57 6.01
CA THR A 151 16.65 11.49 6.32
C THR A 151 17.45 12.16 5.21
N ALA A 152 18.77 12.31 5.38
CA ALA A 152 19.64 12.86 4.35
C ALA A 152 19.77 11.96 3.12
N ASP A 153 19.55 10.65 3.32
CA ASP A 153 19.73 9.64 2.27
C ASP A 153 18.42 9.22 1.59
N ARG A 154 17.28 9.72 2.07
CA ARG A 154 15.96 9.42 1.49
C ARG A 154 15.45 10.59 0.68
N GLU A 155 15.11 10.30 -0.56
CA GLU A 155 14.63 11.27 -1.53
C GLU A 155 13.21 10.90 -1.97
N MET A 156 12.38 11.92 -2.22
CA MET A 156 11.05 11.75 -2.80
C MET A 156 10.87 12.75 -3.94
N SER A 157 10.31 12.32 -5.05
CA SER A 157 10.14 13.15 -6.24
C SER A 157 8.84 12.82 -6.97
N LEU A 158 8.26 13.85 -7.56
CA LEU A 158 7.16 13.77 -8.52
C LEU A 158 7.72 13.98 -9.92
N GLY A 159 7.39 13.12 -10.86
CA GLY A 159 7.81 13.29 -12.23
C GLY A 159 7.28 12.21 -13.15
N GLU A 160 7.45 12.41 -14.44
CA GLU A 160 7.02 11.47 -15.47
C GLU A 160 7.74 10.13 -15.29
N TYR A 161 6.96 9.05 -15.36
CA TYR A 161 7.37 7.67 -15.09
C TYR A 161 8.73 7.27 -15.69
N PHE A 162 8.88 7.44 -17.01
CA PHE A 162 10.12 7.02 -17.68
C PHE A 162 11.30 7.93 -17.36
N GLN A 163 11.06 9.23 -17.20
CA GLN A 163 12.13 10.20 -16.91
C GLN A 163 12.69 9.98 -15.51
N VAL A 164 11.83 9.80 -14.51
CA VAL A 164 12.24 9.56 -13.13
C VAL A 164 13.03 8.26 -13.03
N LYS A 165 12.52 7.17 -13.61
CA LYS A 165 13.18 5.86 -13.58
C LYS A 165 14.52 5.88 -14.33
N ARG A 166 14.58 6.48 -15.52
CA ARG A 166 15.81 6.62 -16.29
C ARG A 166 16.84 7.43 -15.53
N HIS A 167 16.44 8.55 -14.92
CA HIS A 167 17.35 9.38 -14.14
C HIS A 167 17.94 8.60 -12.95
N PHE A 168 17.07 7.88 -12.20
CA PHE A 168 17.52 7.04 -11.10
C PHE A 168 18.55 5.98 -11.53
N ILE A 169 18.28 5.26 -12.62
CA ILE A 169 19.18 4.21 -13.11
C ILE A 169 20.54 4.78 -13.56
N GLN A 170 20.54 5.96 -14.15
CA GLN A 170 21.78 6.60 -14.63
C GLN A 170 22.60 7.25 -13.51
N ASN A 171 21.96 7.76 -12.47
CA ASN A 171 22.59 8.63 -11.48
C ASN A 171 22.55 8.08 -10.04
N GLY A 172 21.76 7.04 -9.75
CA GLY A 172 21.60 6.46 -8.41
C GLY A 172 20.84 7.35 -7.42
N HIS A 173 20.16 8.40 -7.91
CA HIS A 173 19.33 9.29 -7.10
C HIS A 173 18.13 9.80 -7.92
N LEU A 174 17.11 10.38 -7.24
CA LEU A 174 15.96 10.94 -7.93
C LEU A 174 16.27 12.29 -8.57
N PRO A 175 15.58 12.66 -9.67
CA PRO A 175 15.70 14.01 -10.20
C PRO A 175 15.16 15.01 -9.18
N VAL A 176 15.83 16.17 -9.09
CA VAL A 176 15.24 17.31 -8.38
C VAL A 176 13.99 17.71 -9.14
N SER A 177 12.83 17.56 -8.51
CA SER A 177 11.58 17.92 -9.15
C SER A 177 11.58 19.42 -9.47
N ALA A 178 11.59 19.74 -10.77
CA ALA A 178 11.34 21.10 -11.25
C ALA A 178 9.84 21.45 -11.22
N ALA A 179 9.00 20.49 -10.84
CA ALA A 179 7.57 20.68 -10.74
C ALA A 179 7.21 21.55 -9.53
N PRO A 180 6.17 22.38 -9.63
CA PRO A 180 5.60 23.05 -8.47
C PRO A 180 5.16 22.01 -7.43
N ASP A 181 5.02 22.45 -6.17
CA ASP A 181 4.62 21.54 -5.07
C ASP A 181 3.23 20.93 -5.31
N THR A 182 2.39 21.59 -6.09
CA THR A 182 1.10 21.08 -6.58
C THR A 182 1.07 21.09 -8.10
N LEU A 183 0.66 19.97 -8.71
CA LEU A 183 0.66 19.77 -10.15
C LEU A 183 -0.58 19.02 -10.60
N GLU A 184 -1.34 19.59 -11.56
CA GLU A 184 -2.47 18.91 -12.21
C GLU A 184 -2.03 18.28 -13.53
N ARG A 185 -2.42 17.04 -13.79
CA ARG A 185 -2.07 16.31 -15.02
C ARG A 185 -3.18 15.40 -15.51
N ASN A 186 -3.20 15.24 -16.82
CA ASN A 186 -3.97 14.18 -17.46
C ASN A 186 -3.08 12.93 -17.55
N MET A 187 -3.47 11.88 -16.83
CA MET A 187 -2.67 10.66 -16.68
C MET A 187 -2.43 9.92 -18.01
N LEU A 188 -3.35 9.97 -18.96
CA LEU A 188 -3.16 9.35 -20.29
C LEU A 188 -2.05 10.01 -21.10
N LYS A 189 -1.83 11.30 -20.90
CA LYS A 189 -0.83 12.07 -21.64
C LYS A 189 0.53 12.07 -20.94
N GLU A 190 0.51 12.14 -19.62
CA GLU A 190 1.70 12.31 -18.80
C GLU A 190 1.48 11.68 -17.43
N MET A 191 1.82 10.38 -17.30
CA MET A 191 1.73 9.69 -16.02
C MET A 191 2.91 10.05 -15.14
N ASN A 192 2.68 10.95 -14.17
CA ASN A 192 3.64 11.18 -13.11
C ASN A 192 3.49 10.13 -12.01
N VAL A 193 4.59 9.72 -11.44
CA VAL A 193 4.66 8.77 -10.33
C VAL A 193 5.09 9.45 -9.05
N LEU A 194 4.66 8.86 -7.94
CA LEU A 194 5.16 9.16 -6.61
C LEU A 194 6.38 8.29 -6.40
N ALA A 195 7.58 8.86 -6.50
CA ALA A 195 8.84 8.11 -6.44
C ALA A 195 9.58 8.32 -5.11
N TYR A 196 10.16 7.25 -4.62
CA TYR A 196 10.97 7.19 -3.41
C TYR A 196 12.31 6.52 -3.74
N CYS A 197 13.38 7.04 -3.16
CA CYS A 197 14.72 6.44 -3.21
C CYS A 197 15.36 6.48 -1.83
N ASP A 198 15.94 5.36 -1.41
CA ASP A 198 16.83 5.27 -0.25
C ASP A 198 18.25 4.97 -0.75
N ARG A 199 19.16 5.92 -0.56
CA ARG A 199 20.58 5.76 -0.89
C ARG A 199 21.28 5.10 0.29
N MET A 200 21.18 3.77 0.37
CA MET A 200 21.72 2.99 1.49
C MET A 200 23.26 3.06 1.57
N GLY A 201 23.94 3.52 0.49
CA GLY A 201 25.39 3.57 0.42
C GLY A 201 26.00 2.17 0.47
N LYS A 202 27.17 2.04 1.11
CA LYS A 202 27.82 0.74 1.28
C LYS A 202 27.05 -0.16 2.24
N VAL A 203 26.61 -1.31 1.73
CA VAL A 203 25.96 -2.38 2.48
C VAL A 203 26.96 -3.50 2.66
N GLY A 204 27.35 -3.77 3.90
CA GLY A 204 28.25 -4.87 4.31
C GLY A 204 27.49 -6.06 4.87
N ALA A 205 28.22 -6.97 5.52
CA ALA A 205 27.70 -8.25 6.05
C ALA A 205 26.49 -8.10 6.99
N GLU A 206 26.43 -7.00 7.75
CA GLU A 206 25.31 -6.70 8.66
C GLU A 206 23.99 -6.42 7.93
N GLY A 207 24.06 -6.15 6.62
CA GLY A 207 22.89 -5.68 5.87
C GLY A 207 22.45 -4.27 6.27
N LYS A 208 21.45 -3.76 5.57
CA LYS A 208 20.75 -2.51 5.90
C LYS A 208 19.29 -2.64 5.58
N SER A 209 18.46 -1.93 6.34
CA SER A 209 17.00 -1.95 6.16
C SER A 209 16.42 -0.53 6.14
N GLY A 210 15.24 -0.45 5.58
CA GLY A 210 14.43 0.76 5.58
C GLY A 210 12.97 0.43 5.31
N TYR A 211 12.12 1.44 5.30
CA TYR A 211 10.73 1.28 4.92
C TYR A 211 10.16 2.56 4.32
N VAL A 212 9.10 2.37 3.54
CA VAL A 212 8.22 3.41 3.02
C VAL A 212 6.77 2.99 3.30
N MET A 213 5.88 3.95 3.38
CA MET A 213 4.47 3.71 3.70
C MET A 213 3.57 4.14 2.54
N LEU A 214 2.54 3.35 2.29
CA LEU A 214 1.39 3.72 1.46
C LEU A 214 0.20 3.95 2.37
N GLY A 215 -0.56 5.00 2.09
CA GLY A 215 -1.80 5.29 2.79
C GLY A 215 -2.88 5.83 1.86
N TYR A 216 -4.12 5.79 2.33
CA TYR A 216 -5.27 6.32 1.59
C TYR A 216 -6.24 7.02 2.51
N ASP A 217 -6.47 8.31 2.28
CA ASP A 217 -7.54 9.05 2.95
C ASP A 217 -8.77 9.12 2.05
N ASP A 218 -9.80 8.37 2.38
CA ASP A 218 -11.04 8.29 1.61
C ASP A 218 -12.04 9.43 1.93
N ILE A 219 -11.65 10.44 2.70
CA ILE A 219 -12.45 11.60 3.15
C ILE A 219 -13.71 11.13 3.89
N TYR A 220 -14.66 10.54 3.18
CA TYR A 220 -15.80 9.79 3.71
C TYR A 220 -15.72 8.35 3.20
N ALA A 221 -15.94 7.39 4.09
CA ALA A 221 -15.77 5.98 3.77
C ALA A 221 -16.96 5.37 3.03
N ILE A 222 -18.18 5.69 3.46
CA ILE A 222 -19.44 5.23 2.86
C ILE A 222 -20.57 6.25 3.03
N GLU A 223 -21.66 6.05 2.28
CA GLU A 223 -22.96 6.62 2.58
C GLU A 223 -23.80 5.58 3.35
N TYR A 224 -24.26 5.94 4.55
CA TYR A 224 -25.09 5.10 5.39
C TYR A 224 -26.43 5.80 5.68
N PHE A 225 -27.52 5.25 5.15
CA PHE A 225 -28.86 5.87 5.22
C PHE A 225 -28.87 7.36 4.81
N TYR A 226 -28.28 7.67 3.65
CA TYR A 226 -28.16 9.02 3.07
C TYR A 226 -27.25 9.97 3.85
N GLU A 227 -26.46 9.46 4.78
CA GLU A 227 -25.46 10.25 5.49
C GLU A 227 -24.03 9.78 5.16
N PRO A 228 -23.10 10.68 4.79
CA PRO A 228 -21.71 10.34 4.66
C PRO A 228 -21.11 10.05 6.03
N VAL A 229 -20.42 8.90 6.16
CA VAL A 229 -19.80 8.43 7.40
C VAL A 229 -18.30 8.35 7.26
N LEU A 230 -17.59 8.86 8.28
CA LEU A 230 -16.14 8.80 8.37
C LEU A 230 -15.68 7.40 8.78
N ALA A 231 -14.48 7.00 8.33
CA ALA A 231 -13.81 5.83 8.87
C ALA A 231 -13.50 6.01 10.37
N TYR A 232 -13.51 4.92 11.13
CA TYR A 232 -13.32 4.91 12.58
C TYR A 232 -12.02 5.60 13.03
N TRP A 233 -10.90 5.35 12.34
CA TRP A 233 -9.60 5.93 12.68
C TRP A 233 -9.56 7.46 12.72
N LYS A 234 -10.52 8.10 12.08
CA LYS A 234 -10.66 9.58 12.09
C LYS A 234 -11.25 10.13 13.38
N HIS A 235 -11.78 9.27 14.25
CA HIS A 235 -12.36 9.65 15.54
C HIS A 235 -13.31 10.86 15.43
N GLN A 236 -14.33 10.75 14.59
CA GLN A 236 -15.28 11.83 14.29
C GLN A 236 -14.61 13.11 13.72
N GLY A 237 -13.54 12.94 12.94
CA GLY A 237 -12.79 14.06 12.33
C GLY A 237 -11.75 14.72 13.24
N LYS A 238 -11.45 14.14 14.40
CA LYS A 238 -10.41 14.65 15.32
C LYS A 238 -8.99 14.26 14.91
N VAL A 239 -8.85 13.22 14.06
CA VAL A 239 -7.59 12.69 13.57
C VAL A 239 -7.54 12.86 12.06
N ASP A 240 -6.49 13.50 11.57
CA ASP A 240 -6.18 13.62 10.14
C ASP A 240 -5.17 12.56 9.70
N ILE A 241 -4.97 12.44 8.40
CA ILE A 241 -4.06 11.43 7.82
C ILE A 241 -2.60 11.67 8.23
N TYR A 242 -2.18 12.90 8.47
CA TYR A 242 -0.81 13.21 8.89
C TYR A 242 -0.55 12.71 10.31
N GLN A 243 -1.52 12.90 11.22
CA GLN A 243 -1.46 12.36 12.58
C GLN A 243 -1.46 10.83 12.58
N ALA A 244 -2.20 10.20 11.64
CA ALA A 244 -2.16 8.75 11.47
C ALA A 244 -0.76 8.27 11.01
N PHE A 245 -0.13 8.93 10.05
CA PHE A 245 1.25 8.64 9.65
C PHE A 245 2.27 8.88 10.75
N GLU A 246 2.13 9.94 11.56
CA GLU A 246 2.99 10.18 12.71
C GLU A 246 2.93 9.04 13.73
N ARG A 247 1.74 8.54 14.02
CA ARG A 247 1.55 7.34 14.84
C ARG A 247 2.17 6.10 14.20
N ALA A 248 1.98 5.92 12.90
CA ALA A 248 2.53 4.81 12.13
C ALA A 248 4.08 4.79 12.18
N VAL A 249 4.73 5.93 12.06
CA VAL A 249 6.20 6.06 12.19
C VAL A 249 6.66 5.79 13.62
N ARG A 250 6.02 6.44 14.60
CA ARG A 250 6.39 6.29 16.02
C ARG A 250 6.27 4.84 16.50
N ASP A 251 5.23 4.14 16.06
CA ASP A 251 4.88 2.81 16.55
C ASP A 251 5.34 1.67 15.63
N TYR A 252 6.17 1.96 14.61
CA TYR A 252 6.59 1.04 13.57
C TYR A 252 7.07 -0.31 14.11
N GLU A 253 8.09 -0.31 14.99
CA GLU A 253 8.65 -1.53 15.56
C GLU A 253 7.62 -2.35 16.35
N ARG A 254 6.78 -1.67 17.13
CA ARG A 254 5.71 -2.30 17.90
C ARG A 254 4.68 -2.96 16.97
N ILE A 255 4.32 -2.28 15.88
CA ILE A 255 3.35 -2.79 14.90
C ILE A 255 3.93 -4.01 14.17
N MET A 256 5.18 -3.94 13.70
CA MET A 256 5.83 -5.07 13.03
C MET A 256 5.90 -6.31 13.93
N ASN A 257 6.28 -6.13 15.20
CA ASN A 257 6.34 -7.22 16.17
C ASN A 257 4.95 -7.82 16.44
N ARG A 258 3.90 -7.00 16.58
CA ARG A 258 2.53 -7.49 16.76
C ARG A 258 2.05 -8.29 15.55
N CYS A 259 2.26 -7.77 14.35
CA CYS A 259 1.90 -8.46 13.11
C CYS A 259 2.60 -9.82 13.02
N GLY A 260 3.91 -9.86 13.24
CA GLY A 260 4.67 -11.12 13.20
C GLY A 260 4.23 -12.13 14.26
N THR A 261 3.94 -11.68 15.49
CA THR A 261 3.41 -12.54 16.55
C THR A 261 2.05 -13.12 16.18
N PHE A 262 1.15 -12.29 15.68
CA PHE A 262 -0.18 -12.72 15.24
C PHE A 262 -0.11 -13.70 14.07
N ASP A 263 0.72 -13.41 13.07
CA ASP A 263 0.90 -14.27 11.90
C ASP A 263 1.39 -15.67 12.31
N VAL A 264 2.40 -15.74 13.18
CA VAL A 264 2.90 -17.03 13.69
C VAL A 264 1.82 -17.77 14.46
N GLN A 265 1.11 -17.10 15.35
CA GLN A 265 0.07 -17.73 16.17
C GLN A 265 -1.05 -18.32 15.29
N LEU A 266 -1.60 -17.53 14.34
CA LEU A 266 -2.66 -18.02 13.46
C LEU A 266 -2.20 -19.20 12.61
N MET A 267 -0.99 -19.13 12.05
CA MET A 267 -0.46 -20.20 11.22
C MET A 267 -0.26 -21.50 12.02
N GLU A 268 0.31 -21.43 13.23
CA GLU A 268 0.50 -22.60 14.10
C GLU A 268 -0.83 -23.22 14.54
N GLU A 269 -1.82 -22.41 14.92
CA GLU A 269 -3.13 -22.88 15.33
C GLU A 269 -3.88 -23.55 14.17
N ALA A 270 -3.84 -22.94 12.99
CA ALA A 270 -4.47 -23.48 11.78
C ALA A 270 -3.78 -24.76 11.30
N GLU A 271 -2.44 -24.82 11.35
CA GLU A 271 -1.69 -26.04 10.99
C GLU A 271 -2.00 -27.21 11.93
N LYS A 272 -2.12 -26.97 13.24
CA LYS A 272 -2.57 -27.98 14.21
C LYS A 272 -3.99 -28.48 13.92
N ALA A 273 -4.87 -27.61 13.41
CA ALA A 273 -6.26 -27.95 13.12
C ALA A 273 -6.43 -28.74 11.81
N GLY A 274 -5.68 -28.39 10.75
CA GLY A 274 -5.95 -28.94 9.41
C GLY A 274 -4.71 -29.17 8.55
N GLY A 275 -3.51 -28.95 9.07
CA GLY A 275 -2.27 -29.08 8.33
C GLY A 275 -1.87 -27.82 7.56
N LYS A 276 -0.72 -27.88 6.89
CA LYS A 276 -0.08 -26.72 6.25
C LYS A 276 -0.96 -26.03 5.20
N GLU A 277 -1.57 -26.79 4.30
CA GLU A 277 -2.43 -26.24 3.25
C GLU A 277 -3.66 -25.53 3.82
N TYR A 278 -4.20 -26.06 4.93
CA TYR A 278 -5.30 -25.40 5.65
C TYR A 278 -4.84 -24.09 6.29
N ALA A 279 -3.64 -24.04 6.84
CA ALA A 279 -3.09 -22.81 7.41
C ALA A 279 -2.88 -21.74 6.35
N GLU A 280 -2.36 -22.07 5.17
CA GLU A 280 -2.22 -21.17 4.03
C GLU A 280 -3.59 -20.62 3.58
N LEU A 281 -4.62 -21.48 3.53
CA LEU A 281 -5.99 -21.06 3.22
C LEU A 281 -6.55 -20.10 4.29
N CYS A 282 -6.33 -20.39 5.56
CA CYS A 282 -6.76 -19.53 6.67
C CYS A 282 -6.09 -18.15 6.63
N ALA A 283 -4.78 -18.09 6.30
CA ALA A 283 -4.08 -16.82 6.14
C ALA A 283 -4.70 -15.96 5.03
N LEU A 284 -4.97 -16.57 3.87
CA LEU A 284 -5.63 -15.87 2.75
C LEU A 284 -7.05 -15.42 3.11
N ALA A 285 -7.83 -16.29 3.74
CA ALA A 285 -9.20 -15.99 4.13
C ALA A 285 -9.26 -14.84 5.14
N TYR A 286 -8.38 -14.87 6.17
CA TYR A 286 -8.27 -13.81 7.16
C TYR A 286 -7.99 -12.45 6.53
N ARG A 287 -6.91 -12.35 5.77
CA ARG A 287 -6.52 -11.07 5.18
C ARG A 287 -7.54 -10.52 4.19
N GLN A 288 -8.16 -11.38 3.40
CA GLN A 288 -9.20 -10.96 2.45
C GLN A 288 -10.47 -10.50 3.17
N ALA A 289 -10.92 -11.24 4.19
CA ALA A 289 -12.11 -10.87 4.95
C ALA A 289 -11.92 -9.53 5.68
N ILE A 290 -10.82 -9.37 6.43
CA ILE A 290 -10.57 -8.12 7.17
C ILE A 290 -10.39 -6.95 6.20
N ALA A 291 -9.57 -7.10 5.15
CA ALA A 291 -9.29 -6.02 4.19
C ALA A 291 -10.53 -5.59 3.38
N ALA A 292 -11.50 -6.48 3.19
CA ALA A 292 -12.75 -6.18 2.49
C ALA A 292 -13.78 -5.44 3.36
N HIS A 293 -13.50 -5.18 4.64
CA HIS A 293 -14.42 -4.49 5.53
C HIS A 293 -13.93 -3.09 5.88
N LYS A 294 -14.88 -2.21 6.14
CA LYS A 294 -14.65 -0.86 6.70
C LYS A 294 -15.19 -0.80 8.12
N LEU A 295 -14.34 -0.38 9.04
CA LEU A 295 -14.76 -0.05 10.40
C LEU A 295 -15.14 1.43 10.45
N LEU A 296 -16.33 1.69 10.96
CA LEU A 296 -16.99 2.99 11.02
C LEU A 296 -17.58 3.20 12.41
N GLU A 297 -17.84 4.45 12.73
CA GLU A 297 -18.64 4.84 13.89
C GLU A 297 -19.77 5.77 13.43
N ASP A 298 -21.01 5.39 13.70
CA ASP A 298 -22.15 6.23 13.38
C ASP A 298 -22.27 7.41 14.36
N LYS A 299 -23.19 8.35 14.09
CA LYS A 299 -23.42 9.53 14.94
C LYS A 299 -23.93 9.18 16.36
N ARG A 300 -24.36 7.95 16.58
CA ARG A 300 -24.84 7.46 17.88
C ARG A 300 -23.75 6.73 18.67
N GLY A 301 -22.55 6.59 18.09
CA GLY A 301 -21.45 5.85 18.69
C GLY A 301 -21.52 4.33 18.46
N ASN A 302 -22.37 3.85 17.56
CA ASN A 302 -22.40 2.44 17.22
C ASN A 302 -21.25 2.12 16.26
N LEU A 303 -20.54 1.04 16.56
CA LEU A 303 -19.51 0.50 15.68
C LEU A 303 -20.15 -0.31 14.56
N LEU A 304 -19.73 -0.06 13.35
CA LEU A 304 -20.18 -0.73 12.14
C LEU A 304 -18.96 -1.29 11.42
N PHE A 305 -18.91 -2.63 11.26
CA PHE A 305 -17.86 -3.29 10.49
C PHE A 305 -18.49 -3.91 9.25
N LEU A 306 -18.52 -3.12 8.17
CA LEU A 306 -19.30 -3.42 6.98
C LEU A 306 -18.42 -3.90 5.84
N SER A 307 -18.83 -5.00 5.18
CA SER A 307 -18.20 -5.43 3.93
C SER A 307 -18.37 -4.36 2.86
N LYS A 308 -17.30 -4.08 2.12
CA LYS A 308 -17.27 -3.15 1.00
C LYS A 308 -16.72 -3.87 -0.21
N GLU A 309 -17.50 -3.94 -1.26
CA GLU A 309 -17.05 -4.50 -2.52
C GLU A 309 -15.82 -3.75 -3.03
N ASN A 310 -14.81 -4.49 -3.46
CA ASN A 310 -13.54 -3.89 -3.82
C ASN A 310 -13.52 -3.35 -5.25
N HIS A 311 -14.20 -4.05 -6.16
CA HIS A 311 -14.11 -3.77 -7.59
C HIS A 311 -15.39 -4.08 -8.34
N SER A 312 -16.14 -5.11 -7.94
CA SER A 312 -17.29 -5.62 -8.70
C SER A 312 -18.46 -4.64 -8.76
N ASN A 313 -18.71 -3.95 -7.65
CA ASN A 313 -19.79 -2.97 -7.54
C ASN A 313 -19.59 -2.01 -6.35
N GLY A 314 -20.48 -1.04 -6.18
CA GLY A 314 -20.47 -0.09 -5.07
C GLY A 314 -21.30 -0.50 -3.84
N CYS A 315 -21.73 -1.77 -3.74
CA CYS A 315 -22.58 -2.25 -2.64
C CYS A 315 -21.83 -2.38 -1.33
N ILE A 316 -22.57 -2.16 -0.24
CA ILE A 316 -22.07 -2.24 1.13
C ILE A 316 -22.87 -3.29 1.89
N ASN A 317 -22.20 -4.13 2.67
CA ASN A 317 -22.77 -5.12 3.57
C ASN A 317 -23.70 -6.13 2.87
N THR A 318 -23.28 -6.63 1.70
CA THR A 318 -24.02 -7.66 0.99
C THR A 318 -24.05 -8.97 1.77
N VAL A 319 -25.19 -9.64 1.81
CA VAL A 319 -25.43 -10.83 2.67
C VAL A 319 -24.54 -12.00 2.27
N ASP A 320 -24.28 -12.17 1.00
CA ASP A 320 -23.43 -13.23 0.42
C ASP A 320 -21.96 -13.11 0.80
N ILE A 321 -21.50 -11.92 1.22
CA ILE A 321 -20.16 -11.68 1.76
C ILE A 321 -20.15 -11.70 3.27
N THR A 322 -21.10 -10.99 3.90
CA THR A 322 -21.15 -10.82 5.35
C THR A 322 -21.42 -12.15 6.07
N TYR A 323 -22.35 -12.96 5.56
CA TYR A 323 -22.72 -14.22 6.19
C TYR A 323 -21.55 -15.23 6.25
N PRO A 324 -20.81 -15.55 5.16
CA PRO A 324 -19.70 -16.48 5.23
C PRO A 324 -18.49 -15.96 6.00
N SER A 325 -18.30 -14.65 6.14
CA SER A 325 -17.20 -14.07 6.92
C SER A 325 -17.47 -13.97 8.42
N SER A 326 -18.76 -14.05 8.85
CA SER A 326 -19.17 -13.88 10.25
C SER A 326 -18.42 -14.78 11.26
N PRO A 327 -18.14 -16.07 11.00
CA PRO A 327 -17.42 -16.92 11.95
C PRO A 327 -16.03 -16.40 12.30
N LEU A 328 -15.34 -15.77 11.35
CA LEU A 328 -14.01 -15.18 11.56
C LEU A 328 -14.09 -14.07 12.63
N PHE A 329 -15.08 -13.19 12.54
CA PHE A 329 -15.23 -12.07 13.49
C PHE A 329 -15.55 -12.57 14.89
N LEU A 330 -16.36 -13.62 15.02
CA LEU A 330 -16.67 -14.25 16.32
C LEU A 330 -15.44 -14.87 16.99
N ILE A 331 -14.42 -15.25 16.21
CA ILE A 331 -13.17 -15.80 16.74
C ILE A 331 -12.22 -14.68 17.19
N TYR A 332 -12.05 -13.64 16.36
CA TYR A 332 -10.98 -12.66 16.56
C TYR A 332 -11.42 -11.36 17.24
N ASN A 333 -12.70 -11.01 17.20
CA ASN A 333 -13.26 -9.86 17.91
C ASN A 333 -14.79 -10.02 18.00
N PRO A 334 -15.30 -10.85 18.95
CA PRO A 334 -16.72 -11.14 19.10
C PRO A 334 -17.55 -9.93 19.57
#